data_c8db0e8573a9fed7ca38f1cc4522f697
#
_entry.id   c8db0e8573a9fed7ca38f1cc4522f697
#
_cell.length_a   1.000
_cell.length_b   1.000
_cell.length_c   1.000
_cell.angle_alpha   90.00
_cell.angle_beta   90.00
_cell.angle_gamma   90.00
#
_symmetry.space_group_name_H-M   'P 1'
#
loop_
_entity.id
_entity.type
_entity.pdbx_description
1 polymer ?
#
loop_
_entity_poly.entity_id
_entity_poly.type
_entity_poly.pdbx_seq_one_letter_code
_entity_poly.pdbx_strand_id
1 'polypeptide(L)'
;MRKSKLLTVLVAAAIGVSMVGCGSSGGSSSSGSGGSSSGGDVANKDKPLCWYNRQPSNSSTGELDKTALTFNDKTYYVGFDANQGAELQGQMVLDYIKKNIDKIDRNGDGVIGYVLAIGDIGHNDSIARTCGVRSALGTAVEKEGSVDSSPAGTNVDGTSKAVKDATLEVNGKTYTIRELASQEMKNSAGATWDAATAGNAIGTWEASFGDQIDIVVSNNDGMGMSMFNAWAKDNKVPTFGYDANSDAVAAIAEGYGGTISQHADVQAYLTLR
;
A
#
# COMPACT_ATOMS: atom_id res chain seq x y z
N MET A 1 -9.18 -39.52 32.77
CA MET A 1 -9.07 -38.04 32.80
C MET A 1 -7.84 -37.66 32.01
N ARG A 2 -8.01 -37.26 30.75
CA ARG A 2 -6.92 -36.79 29.89
C ARG A 2 -6.68 -35.32 30.20
N LYS A 3 -5.50 -34.96 30.71
CA LYS A 3 -5.07 -33.59 30.90
C LYS A 3 -4.73 -33.03 29.51
N SER A 4 -5.54 -32.11 29.02
CA SER A 4 -5.21 -31.33 27.83
C SER A 4 -4.05 -30.40 28.18
N LYS A 5 -2.91 -30.56 27.53
CA LYS A 5 -1.80 -29.60 27.58
C LYS A 5 -2.22 -28.39 26.78
N LEU A 6 -2.45 -27.29 27.46
CA LEU A 6 -2.65 -25.98 26.82
C LEU A 6 -1.34 -25.62 26.11
N LEU A 7 -1.36 -25.64 24.79
CA LEU A 7 -0.25 -25.17 23.96
C LEU A 7 -0.31 -23.64 23.98
N THR A 8 0.59 -23.00 24.70
CA THR A 8 0.69 -21.53 24.66
C THR A 8 1.42 -21.14 23.39
N VAL A 9 0.68 -20.70 22.39
CA VAL A 9 1.23 -20.12 21.16
C VAL A 9 1.46 -18.64 21.43
N LEU A 10 2.71 -18.21 21.39
CA LEU A 10 3.04 -16.78 21.44
C LEU A 10 2.91 -16.21 20.02
N VAL A 11 1.79 -15.54 19.76
CA VAL A 11 1.61 -14.79 18.51
C VAL A 11 2.26 -13.42 18.72
N ALA A 12 3.43 -13.20 18.15
CA ALA A 12 4.02 -11.89 18.06
C ALA A 12 3.35 -11.11 16.92
N ALA A 13 2.19 -10.53 17.17
CA ALA A 13 1.60 -9.56 16.28
C ALA A 13 2.39 -8.25 16.44
N ALA A 14 3.21 -7.90 15.47
CA ALA A 14 3.81 -6.57 15.39
C ALA A 14 2.73 -5.56 14.98
N ILE A 15 1.84 -5.23 15.92
CA ILE A 15 1.00 -4.05 15.80
C ILE A 15 1.88 -2.88 16.22
N GLY A 16 2.31 -2.08 15.27
CA GLY A 16 2.98 -0.81 15.52
C GLY A 16 2.03 0.17 16.19
N VAL A 17 1.83 0.02 17.49
CA VAL A 17 1.22 1.07 18.32
C VAL A 17 2.35 1.94 18.81
N SER A 18 2.51 3.11 18.21
CA SER A 18 3.37 4.17 18.73
C SER A 18 2.76 4.70 20.02
N MET A 19 3.25 4.21 21.16
CA MET A 19 2.99 4.88 22.42
C MET A 19 3.91 6.08 22.55
N VAL A 20 3.31 7.27 22.48
CA VAL A 20 3.96 8.51 22.89
C VAL A 20 4.09 8.49 24.42
N GLY A 21 5.29 8.22 24.89
CA GLY A 21 5.69 8.39 26.27
C GLY A 21 6.45 9.69 26.42
N CYS A 22 5.87 10.67 27.10
CA CYS A 22 6.52 11.91 27.51
C CYS A 22 7.53 11.61 28.63
N GLY A 23 8.79 12.06 28.49
CA GLY A 23 9.77 11.97 29.57
C GLY A 23 11.17 12.42 29.12
N SER A 24 11.57 13.55 29.63
CA SER A 24 12.74 14.37 29.33
C SER A 24 14.11 13.75 29.65
N SER A 25 15.10 14.27 28.91
CA SER A 25 16.50 14.56 29.23
C SER A 25 17.58 13.51 28.95
N GLY A 26 18.48 13.89 28.09
CA GLY A 26 19.92 13.70 28.29
C GLY A 26 20.66 12.70 27.41
N GLY A 27 21.25 13.18 26.32
CA GLY A 27 22.65 12.93 26.02
C GLY A 27 23.07 11.62 25.32
N SER A 28 23.69 11.85 24.20
CA SER A 28 24.72 11.02 23.53
C SER A 28 24.30 10.11 22.39
N SER A 29 24.65 10.57 21.21
CA SER A 29 24.79 9.87 19.97
C SER A 29 25.54 8.54 20.11
N SER A 30 24.89 7.45 19.75
CA SER A 30 25.57 6.30 19.19
C SER A 30 24.68 5.76 18.07
N SER A 31 25.22 5.78 16.85
CA SER A 31 24.73 5.09 15.67
C SER A 31 24.69 3.59 15.98
N GLY A 32 23.56 3.14 16.46
CA GLY A 32 23.25 1.72 16.60
C GLY A 32 22.59 1.25 15.33
N SER A 33 23.32 0.51 14.50
CA SER A 33 22.74 -0.38 13.53
C SER A 33 21.64 -1.17 14.22
N GLY A 34 20.39 -0.96 13.77
CA GLY A 34 19.26 -1.75 14.23
C GLY A 34 19.44 -3.18 13.82
N GLY A 35 20.24 -3.89 14.59
CA GLY A 35 20.23 -5.33 14.57
C GLY A 35 18.81 -5.75 14.90
N SER A 36 18.20 -6.53 14.02
CA SER A 36 17.06 -7.34 14.34
C SER A 36 17.31 -7.91 15.71
N SER A 37 16.68 -7.35 16.73
CA SER A 37 16.75 -7.96 18.04
C SER A 37 16.14 -9.33 17.85
N SER A 38 16.98 -10.34 17.85
CA SER A 38 16.60 -11.72 18.07
C SER A 38 15.95 -11.80 19.45
N GLY A 39 14.77 -11.19 19.55
CA GLY A 39 13.93 -11.22 20.74
C GLY A 39 13.34 -12.61 20.97
N GLY A 40 13.80 -13.56 20.22
CA GLY A 40 13.70 -14.96 20.54
C GLY A 40 14.64 -15.28 21.66
N ASP A 41 14.36 -14.70 22.81
CA ASP A 41 15.08 -14.95 24.03
C ASP A 41 15.34 -16.46 24.15
N VAL A 42 16.47 -16.79 24.72
CA VAL A 42 16.92 -18.16 25.05
C VAL A 42 15.79 -19.00 25.67
N ALA A 43 14.87 -18.37 26.41
CA ALA A 43 13.70 -19.00 27.01
C ALA A 43 12.67 -19.55 26.01
N ASN A 44 12.64 -19.05 24.77
CA ASN A 44 11.65 -19.43 23.75
C ASN A 44 12.25 -20.14 22.53
N LYS A 45 13.55 -20.41 22.55
CA LYS A 45 14.27 -20.97 21.41
C LYS A 45 13.71 -22.29 20.86
N ASP A 46 13.01 -23.08 21.69
CA ASP A 46 12.44 -24.37 21.32
C ASP A 46 10.94 -24.30 21.00
N LYS A 47 10.35 -23.10 21.07
CA LYS A 47 8.91 -22.89 20.82
C LYS A 47 8.66 -22.56 19.36
N PRO A 48 7.51 -22.98 18.80
CA PRO A 48 7.11 -22.53 17.48
C PRO A 48 7.01 -21.00 17.42
N LEU A 49 7.57 -20.43 16.36
CA LEU A 49 7.47 -19.02 16.01
C LEU A 49 6.80 -18.91 14.64
N CYS A 50 5.73 -18.15 14.55
CA CYS A 50 5.10 -17.85 13.28
C CYS A 50 5.11 -16.34 13.02
N TRP A 51 5.78 -15.94 11.97
CA TRP A 51 5.61 -14.63 11.37
C TRP A 51 4.28 -14.60 10.64
N TYR A 52 3.53 -13.53 10.82
CA TYR A 52 2.16 -13.42 10.31
C TYR A 52 1.96 -12.11 9.54
N ASN A 53 1.20 -12.18 8.46
CA ASN A 53 0.83 -11.07 7.59
C ASN A 53 2.04 -10.42 6.90
N ARG A 54 2.89 -9.71 7.65
CA ARG A 54 4.05 -9.02 7.11
C ARG A 54 5.27 -9.92 7.09
N GLN A 55 5.85 -10.08 5.91
CA GLN A 55 7.12 -10.77 5.71
C GLN A 55 8.23 -10.13 6.57
N PRO A 56 9.03 -10.92 7.32
CA PRO A 56 10.24 -10.39 7.93
C PRO A 56 11.19 -9.96 6.82
N SER A 57 11.64 -8.72 6.85
CA SER A 57 12.42 -8.14 5.77
C SER A 57 13.71 -7.52 6.29
N ASN A 58 14.74 -7.59 5.48
CA ASN A 58 15.96 -6.85 5.70
C ASN A 58 15.68 -5.36 5.62
N SER A 59 16.04 -4.61 6.65
CA SER A 59 15.74 -3.17 6.75
C SER A 59 16.44 -2.31 5.69
N SER A 60 17.49 -2.83 5.07
CA SER A 60 18.27 -2.10 4.07
C SER A 60 17.85 -2.42 2.63
N THR A 61 17.43 -3.67 2.36
CA THR A 61 17.08 -4.11 0.99
C THR A 61 15.60 -4.34 0.78
N GLY A 62 14.81 -4.44 1.85
CA GLY A 62 13.40 -4.79 1.78
C GLY A 62 13.12 -6.26 1.43
N GLU A 63 14.14 -7.05 1.15
CA GLU A 63 14.00 -8.46 0.80
C GLU A 63 13.67 -9.32 2.01
N LEU A 64 13.17 -10.52 1.77
CA LEU A 64 12.90 -11.51 2.80
C LEU A 64 14.15 -11.77 3.65
N ASP A 65 14.06 -11.53 4.95
CA ASP A 65 15.11 -11.91 5.89
C ASP A 65 15.03 -13.42 6.20
N LYS A 66 15.82 -14.19 5.45
CA LYS A 66 15.92 -15.63 5.64
C LYS A 66 16.45 -16.01 7.02
N THR A 67 17.24 -15.14 7.66
CA THR A 67 17.77 -15.38 9.00
C THR A 67 16.65 -15.39 10.03
N ALA A 68 15.67 -14.50 9.89
CA ALA A 68 14.50 -14.48 10.75
C ALA A 68 13.66 -15.76 10.65
N LEU A 69 13.68 -16.44 9.48
CA LEU A 69 12.98 -17.72 9.28
C LEU A 69 13.77 -18.95 9.74
N THR A 70 15.03 -18.79 10.06
CA THR A 70 15.90 -19.87 10.54
C THR A 70 16.19 -19.78 12.04
N PHE A 71 15.38 -19.03 12.77
CA PHE A 71 15.54 -18.89 14.23
C PHE A 71 15.56 -20.26 14.94
N ASN A 72 14.67 -21.17 14.56
CA ASN A 72 14.69 -22.58 14.93
C ASN A 72 13.97 -23.42 13.83
N ASP A 73 13.94 -24.74 13.99
CA ASP A 73 13.30 -25.70 13.08
C ASP A 73 11.75 -25.63 13.10
N LYS A 74 11.17 -24.80 13.96
CA LYS A 74 9.72 -24.54 14.10
C LYS A 74 9.36 -23.10 13.81
N THR A 75 10.17 -22.44 12.97
CA THR A 75 9.88 -21.07 12.54
C THR A 75 9.16 -21.09 11.19
N TYR A 76 8.04 -20.40 11.13
CA TYR A 76 7.13 -20.35 9.97
C TYR A 76 6.83 -18.92 9.58
N TYR A 77 6.43 -18.73 8.32
CA TYR A 77 5.83 -17.50 7.84
C TYR A 77 4.50 -17.82 7.16
N VAL A 78 3.45 -17.11 7.57
CA VAL A 78 2.14 -17.15 6.93
C VAL A 78 1.78 -15.73 6.51
N GLY A 79 1.79 -15.50 5.23
CA GLY A 79 1.52 -14.18 4.64
C GLY A 79 0.85 -14.32 3.28
N PHE A 80 0.75 -13.19 2.58
CA PHE A 80 0.26 -13.12 1.21
C PHE A 80 1.43 -12.77 0.27
N ASP A 81 1.25 -13.01 -1.02
CA ASP A 81 2.18 -12.53 -2.03
C ASP A 81 1.87 -11.06 -2.36
N ALA A 82 2.71 -10.16 -1.86
CA ALA A 82 2.56 -8.73 -2.05
C ALA A 82 2.62 -8.31 -3.52
N ASN A 83 3.43 -8.99 -4.32
CA ASN A 83 3.56 -8.69 -5.76
C ASN A 83 2.31 -9.14 -6.51
N GLN A 84 1.80 -10.33 -6.24
CA GLN A 84 0.55 -10.81 -6.82
C GLN A 84 -0.62 -9.88 -6.48
N GLY A 85 -0.76 -9.48 -5.23
CA GLY A 85 -1.81 -8.56 -4.81
C GLY A 85 -1.69 -7.18 -5.46
N ALA A 86 -0.46 -6.68 -5.63
CA ALA A 86 -0.16 -5.43 -6.30
C ALA A 86 -0.51 -5.48 -7.79
N GLU A 87 -0.17 -6.57 -8.48
CA GLU A 87 -0.54 -6.81 -9.87
C GLU A 87 -2.07 -6.85 -10.04
N LEU A 88 -2.78 -7.55 -9.14
CA LEU A 88 -4.23 -7.59 -9.14
C LEU A 88 -4.85 -6.20 -8.93
N GLN A 89 -4.29 -5.37 -8.06
CA GLN A 89 -4.76 -3.98 -7.88
C GLN A 89 -4.60 -3.18 -9.17
N GLY A 90 -3.42 -3.22 -9.77
CA GLY A 90 -3.17 -2.52 -11.04
C GLY A 90 -4.09 -3.00 -12.16
N GLN A 91 -4.28 -4.32 -12.29
CA GLN A 91 -5.18 -4.90 -13.28
C GLN A 91 -6.64 -4.50 -13.05
N MET A 92 -7.10 -4.47 -11.80
CA MET A 92 -8.45 -4.03 -11.44
C MET A 92 -8.70 -2.58 -11.90
N VAL A 93 -7.73 -1.68 -11.69
CA VAL A 93 -7.82 -0.29 -12.16
C VAL A 93 -7.87 -0.22 -13.68
N LEU A 94 -6.98 -0.93 -14.36
CA LEU A 94 -6.93 -0.95 -15.84
C LEU A 94 -8.21 -1.51 -16.44
N ASP A 95 -8.76 -2.59 -15.89
CA ASP A 95 -10.01 -3.19 -16.36
C ASP A 95 -11.21 -2.26 -16.15
N TYR A 96 -11.20 -1.52 -15.03
CA TYR A 96 -12.21 -0.50 -14.77
C TYR A 96 -12.15 0.63 -15.82
N ILE A 97 -10.96 1.13 -16.14
CA ILE A 97 -10.74 2.13 -17.19
C ILE A 97 -11.34 1.64 -18.51
N LYS A 98 -10.90 0.45 -18.97
CA LYS A 98 -11.34 -0.13 -20.25
C LYS A 98 -12.86 -0.31 -20.31
N LYS A 99 -13.47 -0.77 -19.22
CA LYS A 99 -14.92 -1.00 -19.14
C LYS A 99 -15.73 0.30 -19.14
N ASN A 100 -15.17 1.38 -18.62
CA ASN A 100 -15.85 2.67 -18.44
C ASN A 100 -15.28 3.77 -19.33
N ILE A 101 -14.55 3.43 -20.39
CA ILE A 101 -13.77 4.37 -21.18
C ILE A 101 -14.57 5.55 -21.74
N ASP A 102 -15.84 5.36 -22.02
CA ASP A 102 -16.72 6.40 -22.56
C ASP A 102 -17.17 7.44 -21.48
N LYS A 103 -16.82 7.21 -20.20
CA LYS A 103 -17.26 8.02 -19.06
C LYS A 103 -16.13 8.42 -18.13
N ILE A 104 -14.98 7.75 -18.23
CA ILE A 104 -13.89 7.92 -17.26
C ILE A 104 -13.11 9.21 -17.51
N ASP A 105 -12.94 9.60 -18.75
CA ASP A 105 -12.34 10.88 -19.15
C ASP A 105 -13.36 12.00 -18.89
N ARG A 106 -13.27 12.64 -17.71
CA ARG A 106 -14.29 13.54 -17.18
C ARG A 106 -14.35 14.88 -17.90
N ASN A 107 -13.21 15.39 -18.35
CA ASN A 107 -13.09 16.65 -19.09
C ASN A 107 -13.03 16.46 -20.62
N GLY A 108 -12.90 15.23 -21.09
CA GLY A 108 -12.91 14.90 -22.53
C GLY A 108 -11.62 15.28 -23.26
N ASP A 109 -10.50 15.43 -22.55
CA ASP A 109 -9.22 15.84 -23.15
C ASP A 109 -8.39 14.69 -23.74
N GLY A 110 -8.87 13.46 -23.59
CA GLY A 110 -8.18 12.24 -24.05
C GLY A 110 -7.08 11.76 -23.10
N VAL A 111 -6.96 12.36 -21.92
CA VAL A 111 -6.03 11.95 -20.87
C VAL A 111 -6.82 11.34 -19.70
N ILE A 112 -6.50 10.12 -19.33
CA ILE A 112 -7.02 9.48 -18.13
C ILE A 112 -6.04 9.78 -16.99
N GLY A 113 -6.39 10.81 -16.22
CA GLY A 113 -5.56 11.30 -15.12
C GLY A 113 -5.83 10.54 -13.82
N TYR A 114 -4.79 10.04 -13.16
CA TYR A 114 -4.94 9.44 -11.84
C TYR A 114 -4.02 10.05 -10.80
N VAL A 115 -4.44 9.98 -9.54
CA VAL A 115 -3.62 10.35 -8.37
C VAL A 115 -3.39 9.12 -7.50
N LEU A 116 -2.22 9.04 -6.84
CA LEU A 116 -1.81 7.86 -6.07
C LEU A 116 -1.36 8.22 -4.66
N ALA A 117 -2.07 7.70 -3.66
CA ALA A 117 -1.68 7.78 -2.25
C ALA A 117 -0.72 6.64 -1.91
N ILE A 118 0.54 6.96 -1.64
CA ILE A 118 1.60 6.02 -1.27
C ILE A 118 1.64 5.91 0.26
N GLY A 119 1.61 4.69 0.81
CA GLY A 119 1.56 4.47 2.25
C GLY A 119 2.87 4.87 2.95
N ASP A 120 3.95 4.18 2.60
CA ASP A 120 5.29 4.35 3.18
C ASP A 120 6.33 3.97 2.13
N ILE A 121 7.19 4.89 1.76
CA ILE A 121 8.19 4.68 0.69
C ILE A 121 9.25 3.64 1.05
N GLY A 122 9.39 3.28 2.32
CA GLY A 122 10.30 2.24 2.81
C GLY A 122 9.62 0.89 3.11
N HIS A 123 8.30 0.80 2.90
CA HIS A 123 7.55 -0.42 3.22
C HIS A 123 7.35 -1.29 1.98
N ASN A 124 7.72 -2.58 2.06
CA ASN A 124 7.67 -3.51 0.93
C ASN A 124 6.32 -3.55 0.22
N ASP A 125 5.23 -3.63 0.97
CA ASP A 125 3.89 -3.69 0.39
C ASP A 125 3.52 -2.39 -0.32
N SER A 126 3.93 -1.24 0.22
CA SER A 126 3.71 0.06 -0.40
C SER A 126 4.48 0.17 -1.71
N ILE A 127 5.75 -0.27 -1.71
CA ILE A 127 6.60 -0.35 -2.90
C ILE A 127 5.93 -1.26 -3.94
N ALA A 128 5.56 -2.48 -3.56
CA ALA A 128 4.93 -3.44 -4.46
C ALA A 128 3.63 -2.88 -5.06
N ARG A 129 2.73 -2.33 -4.24
CA ARG A 129 1.43 -1.77 -4.68
C ARG A 129 1.61 -0.58 -5.62
N THR A 130 2.56 0.32 -5.34
CA THR A 130 2.91 1.43 -6.23
C THR A 130 3.45 0.92 -7.56
N CYS A 131 4.39 -0.02 -7.53
CA CYS A 131 4.97 -0.64 -8.74
C CYS A 131 3.90 -1.38 -9.56
N GLY A 132 3.03 -2.16 -8.91
CA GLY A 132 1.98 -2.93 -9.58
C GLY A 132 0.98 -2.04 -10.33
N VAL A 133 0.54 -0.94 -9.70
CA VAL A 133 -0.35 0.04 -10.34
C VAL A 133 0.34 0.69 -11.53
N ARG A 134 1.55 1.22 -11.36
CA ARG A 134 2.30 1.87 -12.45
C ARG A 134 2.60 0.93 -13.61
N SER A 135 2.96 -0.32 -13.32
CA SER A 135 3.23 -1.34 -14.34
C SER A 135 1.98 -1.68 -15.13
N ALA A 136 0.86 -1.94 -14.47
CA ALA A 136 -0.40 -2.26 -15.14
C ALA A 136 -0.93 -1.11 -15.99
N LEU A 137 -0.79 0.12 -15.53
CA LEU A 137 -1.19 1.33 -16.25
C LEU A 137 -0.18 1.78 -17.31
N GLY A 138 1.00 1.16 -17.38
CA GLY A 138 2.08 1.49 -18.32
C GLY A 138 2.88 2.74 -17.96
N THR A 139 2.61 3.37 -16.82
CA THR A 139 3.26 4.61 -16.37
C THR A 139 4.57 4.39 -15.63
N ALA A 140 4.99 3.13 -15.47
CA ALA A 140 6.21 2.74 -14.80
C ALA A 140 7.47 3.25 -15.51
N VAL A 141 8.44 3.72 -14.73
CA VAL A 141 9.80 4.02 -15.16
C VAL A 141 10.75 3.07 -14.45
N GLU A 142 11.69 2.50 -15.18
CA GLU A 142 12.74 1.64 -14.63
C GLU A 142 13.82 2.49 -13.94
N LYS A 143 14.21 2.07 -12.74
CA LYS A 143 15.29 2.65 -11.96
C LYS A 143 16.08 1.53 -11.28
N GLU A 144 17.35 1.43 -11.59
CA GLU A 144 18.27 0.47 -10.99
C GLU A 144 17.79 -1.01 -11.09
N GLY A 145 17.11 -1.35 -12.21
CA GLY A 145 16.64 -2.72 -12.47
C GLY A 145 15.28 -3.06 -11.84
N SER A 146 14.59 -2.07 -11.27
CA SER A 146 13.23 -2.20 -10.74
C SER A 146 12.36 -1.01 -11.15
N VAL A 147 11.05 -1.12 -10.98
CA VAL A 147 10.13 0.01 -11.19
C VAL A 147 10.36 1.07 -10.11
N ASP A 148 10.44 2.33 -10.51
CA ASP A 148 10.54 3.44 -9.56
C ASP A 148 9.25 3.60 -8.76
N SER A 149 9.30 3.36 -7.46
CA SER A 149 8.20 3.53 -6.51
C SER A 149 8.22 4.89 -5.80
N SER A 150 9.15 5.78 -6.16
CA SER A 150 9.24 7.11 -5.57
C SER A 150 8.00 7.95 -5.86
N PRO A 151 7.59 8.86 -4.97
CA PRO A 151 6.53 9.81 -5.26
C PRO A 151 6.85 10.66 -6.50
N ALA A 152 5.87 10.83 -7.37
CA ALA A 152 5.99 11.72 -8.53
C ALA A 152 5.87 13.20 -8.15
N GLY A 153 5.38 13.49 -6.93
CA GLY A 153 4.99 14.85 -6.54
C GLY A 153 3.78 15.32 -7.34
N THR A 154 3.70 16.62 -7.59
CA THR A 154 2.69 17.22 -8.47
C THR A 154 3.25 17.26 -9.89
N ASN A 155 2.60 16.56 -10.81
CA ASN A 155 3.09 16.32 -12.18
C ASN A 155 2.16 16.96 -13.22
N VAL A 156 2.01 18.29 -13.13
CA VAL A 156 1.05 19.07 -13.96
C VAL A 156 1.30 18.92 -15.46
N ASP A 157 2.55 18.82 -15.86
CA ASP A 157 2.99 18.83 -17.27
C ASP A 157 3.55 17.47 -17.75
N GLY A 158 3.45 16.42 -16.91
CA GLY A 158 3.96 15.10 -17.26
C GLY A 158 5.49 14.99 -17.26
N THR A 159 6.19 15.90 -16.56
CA THR A 159 7.67 15.95 -16.55
C THR A 159 8.34 15.25 -15.38
N SER A 160 7.57 14.65 -14.47
CA SER A 160 8.13 13.85 -13.38
C SER A 160 9.03 12.74 -13.91
N LYS A 161 10.18 12.53 -13.24
CA LYS A 161 11.11 11.45 -13.60
C LYS A 161 10.73 10.09 -13.01
N ALA A 162 9.84 10.08 -12.03
CA ALA A 162 9.40 8.84 -11.36
C ALA A 162 8.36 8.06 -12.18
N VAL A 163 7.71 8.70 -13.12
CA VAL A 163 6.66 8.15 -13.96
C VAL A 163 6.77 8.67 -15.39
N LYS A 164 6.05 8.04 -16.32
CA LYS A 164 5.90 8.50 -17.71
C LYS A 164 4.43 8.41 -18.11
N ASP A 165 4.06 9.15 -19.13
CA ASP A 165 2.77 8.94 -19.79
C ASP A 165 2.73 7.58 -20.50
N ALA A 166 1.57 6.95 -20.52
CA ALA A 166 1.34 5.72 -21.25
C ALA A 166 0.23 5.91 -22.29
N THR A 167 0.27 5.10 -23.32
CA THR A 167 -0.78 5.06 -24.36
C THR A 167 -1.69 3.88 -24.12
N LEU A 168 -3.01 4.11 -24.16
CA LEU A 168 -4.04 3.09 -24.07
C LEU A 168 -4.95 3.17 -25.29
N GLU A 169 -5.08 2.04 -26.00
CA GLU A 169 -6.01 1.92 -27.11
C GLU A 169 -7.25 1.13 -26.71
N VAL A 170 -8.43 1.76 -26.81
CA VAL A 170 -9.71 1.12 -26.49
C VAL A 170 -10.75 1.57 -27.54
N ASN A 171 -11.49 0.60 -28.07
CA ASN A 171 -12.58 0.84 -29.05
C ASN A 171 -12.14 1.68 -30.27
N GLY A 172 -10.87 1.53 -30.71
CA GLY A 172 -10.31 2.27 -31.84
C GLY A 172 -9.99 3.73 -31.56
N LYS A 173 -9.99 4.14 -30.30
CA LYS A 173 -9.52 5.46 -29.84
C LYS A 173 -8.27 5.31 -29.01
N THR A 174 -7.40 6.29 -29.09
CA THR A 174 -6.15 6.38 -28.31
C THR A 174 -6.33 7.36 -27.18
N TYR A 175 -5.96 6.93 -25.97
CA TYR A 175 -5.96 7.74 -24.75
C TYR A 175 -4.55 7.79 -24.17
N THR A 176 -4.25 8.84 -23.43
CA THR A 176 -3.05 8.93 -22.60
C THR A 176 -3.42 8.59 -21.17
N ILE A 177 -2.67 7.72 -20.48
CA ILE A 177 -2.77 7.54 -19.04
C ILE A 177 -1.65 8.33 -18.38
N ARG A 178 -1.98 9.16 -17.40
CA ARG A 178 -1.02 10.02 -16.68
C ARG A 178 -1.20 9.94 -15.18
N GLU A 179 -0.10 9.72 -14.46
CA GLU A 179 -0.06 9.95 -13.01
C GLU A 179 0.09 11.46 -12.76
N LEU A 180 -1.00 12.11 -12.36
CA LEU A 180 -1.04 13.56 -12.12
C LEU A 180 -0.30 13.96 -10.85
N ALA A 181 -0.43 13.14 -9.81
CA ALA A 181 0.30 13.34 -8.56
C ALA A 181 0.40 12.06 -7.75
N SER A 182 1.46 11.98 -6.98
CA SER A 182 1.59 10.99 -5.89
C SER A 182 2.48 11.52 -4.78
N GLN A 183 2.19 11.12 -3.57
CA GLN A 183 3.01 11.43 -2.40
C GLN A 183 2.90 10.35 -1.34
N GLU A 184 3.89 10.30 -0.44
CA GLU A 184 3.84 9.50 0.77
C GLU A 184 2.84 10.11 1.76
N MET A 185 1.92 9.29 2.26
CA MET A 185 0.94 9.73 3.26
C MET A 185 1.53 9.66 4.66
N LYS A 186 2.41 10.63 4.93
CA LYS A 186 3.15 10.78 6.17
C LYS A 186 2.77 12.08 6.86
N ASN A 187 2.36 12.01 8.10
CA ASN A 187 1.99 13.18 8.88
C ASN A 187 3.21 13.90 9.48
N SER A 188 2.99 15.07 10.06
CA SER A 188 4.05 15.90 10.67
C SER A 188 4.75 15.23 11.86
N ALA A 189 4.13 14.22 12.48
CA ALA A 189 4.75 13.42 13.55
C ALA A 189 5.59 12.25 13.01
N GLY A 190 5.64 12.07 11.69
CA GLY A 190 6.40 11.01 11.03
C GLY A 190 5.66 9.69 10.87
N ALA A 191 4.41 9.58 11.29
CA ALA A 191 3.61 8.36 11.06
C ALA A 191 3.17 8.30 9.59
N THR A 192 3.36 7.14 9.00
CA THR A 192 3.00 6.81 7.61
C THR A 192 1.63 6.13 7.51
N TRP A 193 1.11 5.91 6.29
CA TRP A 193 -0.23 5.35 6.06
C TRP A 193 -1.35 6.23 6.66
N ASP A 194 -1.09 7.54 6.77
CA ASP A 194 -1.97 8.46 7.49
C ASP A 194 -3.17 8.87 6.64
N ALA A 195 -4.35 8.45 7.08
CA ALA A 195 -5.61 8.71 6.40
C ALA A 195 -5.98 10.20 6.36
N ALA A 196 -5.63 10.95 7.41
CA ALA A 196 -5.91 12.39 7.45
C ALA A 196 -5.03 13.14 6.44
N THR A 197 -3.76 12.76 6.31
CA THR A 197 -2.86 13.28 5.28
C THR A 197 -3.40 12.99 3.88
N ALA A 198 -3.94 11.78 3.64
CA ALA A 198 -4.55 11.44 2.35
C ALA A 198 -5.79 12.29 2.04
N GLY A 199 -6.67 12.49 3.03
CA GLY A 199 -7.83 13.38 2.90
C GLY A 199 -7.47 14.84 2.61
N ASN A 200 -6.36 15.33 3.16
CA ASN A 200 -5.85 16.67 2.85
C ASN A 200 -5.19 16.73 1.47
N ALA A 201 -4.47 15.66 1.09
CA ALA A 201 -3.80 15.58 -0.20
C ALA A 201 -4.78 15.67 -1.38
N ILE A 202 -5.92 14.99 -1.30
CA ILE A 202 -6.90 15.03 -2.38
C ILE A 202 -7.44 16.44 -2.61
N GLY A 203 -7.63 17.24 -1.55
CA GLY A 203 -8.04 18.65 -1.68
C GLY A 203 -6.95 19.50 -2.36
N THR A 204 -5.68 19.24 -2.08
CA THR A 204 -4.55 19.92 -2.76
C THR A 204 -4.46 19.53 -4.23
N TRP A 205 -4.66 18.26 -4.54
CA TRP A 205 -4.64 17.74 -5.91
C TRP A 205 -5.84 18.24 -6.71
N GLU A 206 -7.01 18.27 -6.09
CA GLU A 206 -8.21 18.88 -6.70
C GLU A 206 -7.98 20.34 -7.07
N ALA A 207 -7.38 21.14 -6.19
CA ALA A 207 -7.05 22.52 -6.47
C ALA A 207 -6.05 22.69 -7.64
N SER A 208 -5.21 21.68 -7.89
CA SER A 208 -4.19 21.70 -8.96
C SER A 208 -4.72 21.18 -10.30
N PHE A 209 -5.59 20.18 -10.29
CA PHE A 209 -5.97 19.39 -11.46
C PHE A 209 -7.47 19.43 -11.77
N GLY A 210 -8.33 19.65 -10.76
CA GLY A 210 -9.78 19.74 -10.93
C GLY A 210 -10.38 18.51 -11.61
N ASP A 211 -11.00 18.72 -12.76
CA ASP A 211 -11.68 17.70 -13.56
C ASP A 211 -10.73 16.79 -14.37
N GLN A 212 -9.43 17.04 -14.35
CA GLN A 212 -8.42 16.12 -14.88
C GLN A 212 -8.21 14.87 -14.00
N ILE A 213 -8.67 14.88 -12.73
CA ILE A 213 -8.59 13.69 -11.87
C ILE A 213 -9.74 12.76 -12.20
N ASP A 214 -9.45 11.70 -12.92
CA ASP A 214 -10.43 10.68 -13.32
C ASP A 214 -10.46 9.48 -12.38
N ILE A 215 -9.36 9.22 -11.68
CA ILE A 215 -9.18 8.05 -10.82
C ILE A 215 -8.36 8.43 -9.59
N VAL A 216 -8.75 7.86 -8.45
CA VAL A 216 -7.97 7.88 -7.22
C VAL A 216 -7.50 6.47 -6.92
N VAL A 217 -6.21 6.29 -6.68
CA VAL A 217 -5.62 5.02 -6.27
C VAL A 217 -4.93 5.19 -4.91
N SER A 218 -5.06 4.21 -4.06
CA SER A 218 -4.45 4.21 -2.74
C SER A 218 -3.79 2.88 -2.42
N ASN A 219 -2.67 2.92 -1.74
CA ASN A 219 -1.99 1.71 -1.28
C ASN A 219 -2.79 0.95 -0.20
N ASN A 220 -3.75 1.57 0.48
CA ASN A 220 -4.68 0.87 1.36
C ASN A 220 -6.07 1.54 1.42
N ASP A 221 -7.05 0.83 1.97
CA ASP A 221 -8.42 1.33 2.10
C ASP A 221 -8.55 2.47 3.10
N GLY A 222 -7.77 2.50 4.18
CA GLY A 222 -7.85 3.58 5.16
C GLY A 222 -7.60 4.96 4.55
N MET A 223 -6.55 5.08 3.74
CA MET A 223 -6.25 6.30 2.98
C MET A 223 -7.24 6.50 1.83
N GLY A 224 -7.57 5.42 1.09
CA GLY A 224 -8.53 5.46 -0.01
C GLY A 224 -9.90 5.96 0.41
N MET A 225 -10.44 5.42 1.51
CA MET A 225 -11.73 5.85 2.08
C MET A 225 -11.71 7.30 2.57
N SER A 226 -10.57 7.76 3.10
CA SER A 226 -10.43 9.17 3.49
C SER A 226 -10.54 10.10 2.28
N MET A 227 -9.86 9.80 1.18
CA MET A 227 -9.96 10.58 -0.07
C MET A 227 -11.34 10.44 -0.72
N PHE A 228 -11.93 9.24 -0.69
CA PHE A 228 -13.27 8.99 -1.21
C PHE A 228 -14.31 9.84 -0.50
N ASN A 229 -14.33 9.82 0.82
CA ASN A 229 -15.29 10.59 1.62
C ASN A 229 -15.01 12.10 1.58
N ALA A 230 -13.74 12.52 1.46
CA ALA A 230 -13.41 13.94 1.43
C ALA A 230 -13.77 14.61 0.09
N TRP A 231 -13.75 13.87 -1.03
CA TRP A 231 -13.92 14.48 -2.34
C TRP A 231 -14.45 13.54 -3.43
N ALA A 232 -13.87 12.34 -3.58
CA ALA A 232 -14.08 11.52 -4.77
C ALA A 232 -15.54 11.05 -4.92
N LYS A 233 -16.22 10.73 -3.82
CA LYS A 233 -17.63 10.32 -3.78
C LYS A 233 -18.55 11.35 -4.40
N ASP A 234 -18.46 12.61 -3.96
CA ASP A 234 -19.32 13.69 -4.43
C ASP A 234 -19.02 14.07 -5.88
N ASN A 235 -17.78 13.90 -6.32
CA ASN A 235 -17.32 14.13 -7.68
C ASN A 235 -17.48 12.91 -8.60
N LYS A 236 -17.99 11.78 -8.08
CA LYS A 236 -18.18 10.51 -8.80
C LYS A 236 -16.90 9.97 -9.42
N VAL A 237 -15.76 10.19 -8.75
CA VAL A 237 -14.47 9.69 -9.14
C VAL A 237 -14.23 8.32 -8.48
N PRO A 238 -14.01 7.24 -9.25
CA PRO A 238 -13.76 5.93 -8.68
C PRO A 238 -12.45 5.94 -7.88
N THR A 239 -12.50 5.34 -6.70
CA THR A 239 -11.35 5.21 -5.80
C THR A 239 -11.03 3.73 -5.59
N PHE A 240 -9.77 3.37 -5.71
CA PHE A 240 -9.30 1.99 -5.58
C PHE A 240 -8.34 1.87 -4.39
N GLY A 241 -8.61 0.91 -3.52
CA GLY A 241 -7.81 0.65 -2.33
C GLY A 241 -7.25 -0.76 -2.27
N TYR A 242 -6.91 -1.16 -1.05
CA TYR A 242 -6.32 -2.45 -0.74
C TYR A 242 -6.64 -2.78 0.72
N ASP A 243 -6.80 -4.03 1.09
CA ASP A 243 -7.07 -4.67 2.39
C ASP A 243 -8.49 -5.26 2.49
N ALA A 244 -9.43 -4.85 1.64
CA ALA A 244 -10.84 -5.22 1.68
C ALA A 244 -11.49 -4.94 3.05
N ASN A 245 -11.23 -3.76 3.59
CA ASN A 245 -11.89 -3.31 4.82
C ASN A 245 -13.40 -3.23 4.63
N SER A 246 -14.16 -3.54 5.67
CA SER A 246 -15.61 -3.66 5.58
C SER A 246 -16.32 -2.38 5.11
N ASP A 247 -15.80 -1.23 5.48
CA ASP A 247 -16.29 0.08 5.04
C ASP A 247 -16.01 0.34 3.56
N ALA A 248 -14.81 -0.01 3.07
CA ALA A 248 -14.47 0.09 1.65
C ALA A 248 -15.29 -0.87 0.79
N VAL A 249 -15.48 -2.11 1.25
CA VAL A 249 -16.36 -3.08 0.56
C VAL A 249 -17.80 -2.58 0.50
N ALA A 250 -18.33 -2.00 1.57
CA ALA A 250 -19.66 -1.40 1.58
C ALA A 250 -19.77 -0.19 0.64
N ALA A 251 -18.72 0.63 0.56
CA ALA A 251 -18.65 1.82 -0.27
C ALA A 251 -18.62 1.53 -1.78
N ILE A 252 -18.36 0.28 -2.21
CA ILE A 252 -18.46 -0.12 -3.62
C ILE A 252 -19.87 0.17 -4.18
N ALA A 253 -20.90 -0.05 -3.38
CA ALA A 253 -22.27 0.29 -3.75
C ALA A 253 -22.52 1.81 -3.90
N GLU A 254 -21.61 2.63 -3.37
CA GLU A 254 -21.66 4.09 -3.40
C GLU A 254 -20.71 4.72 -4.43
N GLY A 255 -19.96 3.87 -5.18
CA GLY A 255 -19.04 4.33 -6.23
C GLY A 255 -17.56 4.17 -5.91
N TYR A 256 -17.20 3.56 -4.76
CA TYR A 256 -15.83 3.10 -4.56
C TYR A 256 -15.48 2.06 -5.63
N GLY A 257 -14.36 2.22 -6.33
CA GLY A 257 -14.06 1.44 -7.52
C GLY A 257 -13.74 -0.03 -7.23
N GLY A 258 -13.08 -0.29 -6.11
CA GLY A 258 -12.73 -1.64 -5.67
C GLY A 258 -11.58 -1.69 -4.67
N THR A 259 -11.35 -2.87 -4.13
CA THR A 259 -10.28 -3.15 -3.17
C THR A 259 -9.78 -4.59 -3.32
N ILE A 260 -8.55 -4.85 -2.92
CA ILE A 260 -7.92 -6.18 -2.96
C ILE A 260 -7.90 -6.78 -1.56
N SER A 261 -8.35 -8.03 -1.42
CA SER A 261 -8.27 -8.75 -0.16
C SER A 261 -6.93 -9.47 0.00
N GLN A 262 -6.32 -9.32 1.16
CA GLN A 262 -5.16 -10.10 1.58
C GLN A 262 -5.56 -11.44 2.25
N HIS A 263 -6.86 -11.71 2.40
CA HIS A 263 -7.36 -12.87 3.15
C HIS A 263 -6.76 -13.01 4.55
N ALA A 264 -6.77 -11.94 5.33
CA ALA A 264 -6.20 -11.91 6.68
C ALA A 264 -6.81 -12.95 7.61
N ASP A 265 -8.07 -13.30 7.42
CA ASP A 265 -8.79 -14.37 8.11
C ASP A 265 -8.17 -15.76 7.82
N VAL A 266 -7.86 -16.03 6.55
CA VAL A 266 -7.21 -17.30 6.14
C VAL A 266 -5.78 -17.36 6.68
N GLN A 267 -5.04 -16.26 6.62
CA GLN A 267 -3.70 -16.18 7.19
C GLN A 267 -3.72 -16.46 8.69
N ALA A 268 -4.65 -15.82 9.44
CA ALA A 268 -4.80 -16.04 10.87
C ALA A 268 -5.12 -17.49 11.19
N TYR A 269 -6.04 -18.08 10.43
CA TYR A 269 -6.39 -19.50 10.59
C TYR A 269 -5.20 -20.43 10.36
N LEU A 270 -4.42 -20.21 9.32
CA LEU A 270 -3.23 -21.00 9.02
C LEU A 270 -2.12 -20.85 10.06
N THR A 271 -1.98 -19.64 10.64
CA THR A 271 -0.99 -19.36 11.69
C THR A 271 -1.29 -20.16 12.99
N LEU A 272 -2.54 -20.47 13.26
CA LEU A 272 -2.98 -21.15 14.48
C LEU A 272 -3.01 -22.68 14.36
N ARG A 273 -2.70 -23.25 13.21
CA ARG A 273 -2.66 -24.70 12.93
C ARG A 273 -1.27 -25.29 13.00
#